data_26f22fe885417d24197c88a93b347ddb
#
_entry.id   26f22fe885417d24197c88a93b347ddb
#
_cell.length_a   1.000
_cell.length_b   1.000
_cell.length_c   1.000
_cell.angle_alpha   90.00
_cell.angle_beta   90.00
_cell.angle_gamma   90.00
#
_symmetry.space_group_name_H-M   'P 1'
#
loop_
_entity.id
_entity.type
_entity.pdbx_description
1 polymer ?
#
loop_
_entity_poly.entity_id
_entity_poly.type
_entity_poly.pdbx_seq_one_letter_code
_entity_poly.pdbx_strand_id
1 'polypeptide(L)'
;MTRVLLLLLTLAVAACSGPPEQVVRAPGEGAVLTRPDGAVASRIMQTPASPLVADYLLVDKSDRLLVAYRAGKPIRAYRNIQFGDQPMGHKQFQGDERTPEGRYTIDWRNPQSRFHLSLRISYPNAADRAHAAQYGRSPGGDIFIHGQPNQLPVGRMRGDWTDGCIALSNAEIEELWQLVPNGTVIDIRP
;
A
#
# COMPACT_ATOMS: atom_id res chain seq x y z
N MET A 1 -8.99 -70.10 24.71
CA MET A 1 -8.83 -70.36 23.27
C MET A 1 -10.04 -69.78 22.56
N THR A 2 -9.91 -68.52 22.07
CA THR A 2 -11.01 -67.91 21.31
C THR A 2 -10.36 -67.07 20.19
N ARG A 3 -10.52 -67.53 18.96
CA ARG A 3 -10.02 -66.91 17.74
C ARG A 3 -10.95 -65.77 17.37
N VAL A 4 -10.41 -64.55 17.29
CA VAL A 4 -11.09 -63.37 16.74
C VAL A 4 -10.78 -63.29 15.25
N LEU A 5 -11.82 -63.39 14.44
CA LEU A 5 -11.78 -63.28 12.98
C LEU A 5 -11.87 -61.82 12.60
N LEU A 6 -10.79 -61.28 12.03
CA LEU A 6 -10.73 -59.89 11.55
C LEU A 6 -11.24 -59.83 10.11
N LEU A 7 -12.40 -59.20 9.92
CA LEU A 7 -13.02 -58.96 8.61
C LEU A 7 -12.41 -57.70 8.00
N LEU A 8 -11.58 -57.83 6.96
CA LEU A 8 -11.06 -56.75 6.16
C LEU A 8 -12.11 -56.28 5.14
N LEU A 9 -12.68 -55.10 5.36
CA LEU A 9 -13.58 -54.43 4.41
C LEU A 9 -12.75 -53.64 3.42
N THR A 10 -12.60 -54.13 2.20
CA THR A 10 -11.95 -53.37 1.10
C THR A 10 -12.93 -52.39 0.48
N LEU A 11 -12.70 -51.08 0.69
CA LEU A 11 -13.42 -49.99 0.04
C LEU A 11 -12.87 -49.79 -1.38
N ALA A 12 -13.62 -50.16 -2.40
CA ALA A 12 -13.29 -49.86 -3.79
C ALA A 12 -13.64 -48.41 -4.09
N VAL A 13 -12.62 -47.57 -4.27
CA VAL A 13 -12.78 -46.18 -4.78
C VAL A 13 -12.92 -46.26 -6.30
N ALA A 14 -14.10 -46.06 -6.82
CA ALA A 14 -14.34 -45.88 -8.25
C ALA A 14 -13.82 -44.50 -8.69
N ALA A 15 -12.68 -44.45 -9.36
CA ALA A 15 -12.19 -43.28 -10.04
C ALA A 15 -13.05 -43.01 -11.28
N CYS A 16 -13.91 -42.00 -11.26
CA CYS A 16 -14.58 -41.49 -12.45
C CYS A 16 -13.56 -40.74 -13.31
N SER A 17 -12.97 -41.47 -14.27
CA SER A 17 -12.18 -40.86 -15.35
C SER A 17 -13.13 -40.23 -16.36
N GLY A 18 -13.28 -38.91 -16.34
CA GLY A 18 -13.98 -38.16 -17.39
C GLY A 18 -13.20 -38.22 -18.71
N PRO A 19 -13.88 -38.09 -19.87
CA PRO A 19 -13.21 -38.09 -21.16
C PRO A 19 -12.23 -36.89 -21.29
N PRO A 20 -11.15 -37.02 -22.08
CA PRO A 20 -10.15 -35.96 -22.25
C PRO A 20 -10.73 -34.71 -22.90
N GLU A 21 -10.33 -33.56 -22.38
CA GLU A 21 -10.70 -32.23 -22.84
C GLU A 21 -10.08 -31.95 -24.22
N GLN A 22 -10.90 -31.68 -25.24
CA GLN A 22 -10.42 -31.33 -26.57
C GLN A 22 -10.37 -29.81 -26.75
N VAL A 23 -9.20 -29.29 -27.15
CA VAL A 23 -8.99 -27.88 -27.50
C VAL A 23 -9.17 -27.69 -28.99
N VAL A 24 -10.22 -26.95 -29.39
CA VAL A 24 -10.43 -26.54 -30.78
C VAL A 24 -9.94 -25.10 -30.92
N ARG A 25 -8.91 -24.89 -31.78
CA ARG A 25 -8.39 -23.54 -32.11
C ARG A 25 -9.05 -23.02 -33.38
N ALA A 26 -9.71 -21.87 -33.30
CA ALA A 26 -10.08 -21.05 -34.45
C ALA A 26 -9.01 -20.00 -34.72
N PRO A 27 -8.69 -19.66 -35.99
CA PRO A 27 -7.70 -18.63 -36.31
C PRO A 27 -8.22 -17.25 -35.92
N GLY A 28 -7.56 -16.60 -34.95
CA GLY A 28 -7.81 -15.20 -34.55
C GLY A 28 -8.59 -14.96 -33.30
N GLU A 29 -9.09 -16.00 -32.61
CA GLU A 29 -9.78 -15.83 -31.31
C GLU A 29 -9.15 -16.70 -30.22
N GLY A 30 -9.19 -16.23 -28.97
CA GLY A 30 -8.65 -16.93 -27.81
C GLY A 30 -9.25 -18.33 -27.66
N ALA A 31 -8.50 -19.26 -27.06
CA ALA A 31 -8.91 -20.66 -26.91
C ALA A 31 -10.28 -20.80 -26.22
N VAL A 32 -11.23 -21.38 -26.93
CA VAL A 32 -12.56 -21.75 -26.38
C VAL A 32 -12.49 -23.19 -25.89
N LEU A 33 -12.70 -23.39 -24.61
CA LEU A 33 -12.82 -24.74 -24.00
C LEU A 33 -14.27 -25.19 -24.09
N THR A 34 -14.55 -26.23 -24.88
CA THR A 34 -15.89 -26.83 -24.93
C THR A 34 -15.94 -28.10 -24.11
N ARG A 35 -16.98 -28.26 -23.28
CA ARG A 35 -17.31 -29.51 -22.60
C ARG A 35 -18.02 -30.48 -23.57
N PRO A 36 -17.96 -31.81 -23.33
CA PRO A 36 -18.57 -32.81 -24.22
C PRO A 36 -20.11 -32.75 -24.26
N ASP A 37 -20.75 -31.95 -23.40
CA ASP A 37 -22.21 -31.70 -23.37
C ASP A 37 -22.66 -30.54 -24.28
N GLY A 38 -21.75 -29.94 -25.05
CA GLY A 38 -22.06 -28.84 -25.97
C GLY A 38 -22.31 -27.50 -25.26
N ALA A 39 -22.14 -27.39 -23.97
CA ALA A 39 -22.25 -26.13 -23.26
C ALA A 39 -20.98 -25.30 -23.46
N VAL A 40 -21.09 -24.17 -24.18
CA VAL A 40 -20.02 -23.16 -24.31
C VAL A 40 -19.87 -22.45 -22.98
N ALA A 41 -18.88 -22.84 -22.19
CA ALA A 41 -18.47 -22.06 -21.04
C ALA A 41 -17.80 -20.78 -21.53
N SER A 42 -18.58 -19.71 -21.72
CA SER A 42 -18.04 -18.37 -21.83
C SER A 42 -17.30 -18.05 -20.53
N ARG A 43 -16.01 -18.36 -20.48
CA ARG A 43 -15.13 -17.80 -19.47
C ARG A 43 -15.05 -16.31 -19.82
N ILE A 44 -15.89 -15.50 -19.20
CA ILE A 44 -15.69 -14.07 -19.17
C ILE A 44 -14.27 -13.91 -18.63
N MET A 45 -13.31 -13.58 -19.51
CA MET A 45 -12.03 -13.03 -19.07
C MET A 45 -12.41 -11.77 -18.31
N GLN A 46 -12.52 -11.88 -17.00
CA GLN A 46 -12.55 -10.70 -16.15
C GLN A 46 -11.26 -9.98 -16.45
N THR A 47 -11.37 -8.89 -17.21
CA THR A 47 -10.29 -7.92 -17.33
C THR A 47 -9.85 -7.68 -15.89
N PRO A 48 -8.56 -7.90 -15.53
CA PRO A 48 -8.13 -7.67 -14.18
C PRO A 48 -8.56 -6.25 -13.83
N ALA A 49 -9.36 -6.12 -12.77
CA ALA A 49 -9.82 -4.80 -12.32
C ALA A 49 -8.58 -3.91 -12.25
N SER A 50 -8.63 -2.76 -12.95
CA SER A 50 -7.51 -1.81 -12.90
C SER A 50 -7.07 -1.66 -11.45
N PRO A 51 -5.76 -1.76 -11.16
CA PRO A 51 -5.30 -1.70 -9.79
C PRO A 51 -5.91 -0.49 -9.09
N LEU A 52 -6.41 -0.70 -7.89
CA LEU A 52 -6.99 0.38 -7.09
C LEU A 52 -5.88 1.39 -6.81
N VAL A 53 -5.97 2.57 -7.40
CA VAL A 53 -4.94 3.62 -7.31
C VAL A 53 -5.56 4.84 -6.64
N ALA A 54 -4.89 5.37 -5.63
CA ALA A 54 -5.27 6.61 -4.97
C ALA A 54 -4.91 7.82 -5.86
N ASP A 55 -5.80 8.80 -5.90
CA ASP A 55 -5.56 10.10 -6.55
C ASP A 55 -5.34 11.23 -5.54
N TYR A 56 -5.60 10.96 -4.26
CA TYR A 56 -5.48 11.95 -3.19
C TYR A 56 -5.21 11.28 -1.84
N LEU A 57 -4.36 11.91 -1.03
CA LEU A 57 -4.06 11.56 0.35
C LEU A 57 -4.47 12.71 1.28
N LEU A 58 -5.06 12.39 2.41
CA LEU A 58 -5.30 13.30 3.51
C LEU A 58 -4.56 12.80 4.76
N VAL A 59 -3.72 13.63 5.34
CA VAL A 59 -3.14 13.42 6.65
C VAL A 59 -3.79 14.38 7.64
N ASP A 60 -4.34 13.85 8.72
CA ASP A 60 -4.79 14.59 9.90
C ASP A 60 -3.82 14.27 11.04
N LYS A 61 -3.06 15.29 11.45
CA LYS A 61 -2.01 15.13 12.46
C LYS A 61 -2.62 14.95 13.85
N SER A 62 -3.71 15.66 14.13
CA SER A 62 -4.39 15.57 15.44
C SER A 62 -5.01 14.21 15.68
N ASP A 63 -5.61 13.62 14.65
CA ASP A 63 -6.21 12.28 14.69
C ASP A 63 -5.21 11.14 14.44
N ARG A 64 -3.96 11.49 14.11
CA ARG A 64 -2.91 10.52 13.73
C ARG A 64 -3.39 9.57 12.62
N LEU A 65 -4.00 10.15 11.58
CA LEU A 65 -4.72 9.45 10.55
C LEU A 65 -4.19 9.84 9.16
N LEU A 66 -3.95 8.83 8.32
CA LEU A 66 -3.73 9.00 6.88
C LEU A 66 -4.84 8.26 6.14
N VAL A 67 -5.54 8.95 5.24
CA VAL A 67 -6.59 8.38 4.40
C VAL A 67 -6.22 8.53 2.94
N ALA A 68 -6.28 7.43 2.21
CA ALA A 68 -6.16 7.41 0.76
C ALA A 68 -7.54 7.44 0.12
N TYR A 69 -7.69 8.29 -0.91
CA TYR A 69 -8.94 8.49 -1.64
C TYR A 69 -8.78 8.14 -3.12
N ARG A 70 -9.90 7.77 -3.73
CA ARG A 70 -10.05 7.69 -5.18
C ARG A 70 -11.40 8.29 -5.58
N ALA A 71 -11.39 9.23 -6.52
CA ALA A 71 -12.58 9.93 -6.98
C ALA A 71 -13.45 10.47 -5.82
N GLY A 72 -12.80 11.06 -4.81
CA GLY A 72 -13.43 11.63 -3.63
C GLY A 72 -13.96 10.62 -2.60
N LYS A 73 -13.78 9.31 -2.83
CA LYS A 73 -14.21 8.26 -1.89
C LYS A 73 -12.99 7.70 -1.13
N PRO A 74 -13.06 7.52 0.20
CA PRO A 74 -11.99 6.88 0.95
C PRO A 74 -11.88 5.41 0.54
N ILE A 75 -10.66 4.98 0.25
CA ILE A 75 -10.38 3.59 -0.14
C ILE A 75 -9.53 2.86 0.89
N ARG A 76 -8.76 3.60 1.70
CA ARG A 76 -7.95 3.04 2.78
C ARG A 76 -7.68 4.09 3.86
N ALA A 77 -7.55 3.65 5.12
CA ALA A 77 -7.21 4.50 6.24
C ALA A 77 -6.16 3.83 7.13
N TYR A 78 -5.13 4.59 7.51
CA TYR A 78 -4.03 4.17 8.37
C TYR A 78 -4.06 5.01 9.65
N ARG A 79 -4.13 4.34 10.80
CA ARG A 79 -4.26 4.98 12.11
C ARG A 79 -2.98 4.87 12.92
N ASN A 80 -2.87 5.71 13.95
CA ASN A 80 -1.70 5.76 14.83
C ASN A 80 -0.41 5.98 14.04
N ILE A 81 -0.46 6.79 12.99
CA ILE A 81 0.73 7.23 12.26
C ILE A 81 1.63 8.04 13.19
N GLN A 82 2.93 7.94 13.00
CA GLN A 82 3.93 8.56 13.87
C GLN A 82 4.61 9.72 13.14
N PHE A 83 5.03 10.71 13.89
CA PHE A 83 5.64 11.95 13.39
C PHE A 83 7.03 12.18 13.98
N GLY A 84 7.55 13.40 13.83
CA GLY A 84 8.72 13.88 14.56
C GLY A 84 8.38 14.26 16.01
N ASP A 85 9.42 14.46 16.82
CA ASP A 85 9.28 14.76 18.25
C ASP A 85 8.52 16.08 18.53
N GLN A 86 8.35 16.93 17.51
CA GLN A 86 7.56 18.15 17.56
C GLN A 86 6.34 18.06 16.63
N PRO A 87 5.34 17.24 16.92
CA PRO A 87 4.25 16.95 15.99
C PRO A 87 3.32 18.15 15.72
N MET A 88 3.32 19.15 16.59
CA MET A 88 2.39 20.26 16.51
C MET A 88 2.92 21.37 15.60
N GLY A 89 2.04 21.89 14.73
CA GLY A 89 2.32 23.00 13.83
C GLY A 89 3.08 22.63 12.58
N HIS A 90 3.15 23.58 11.67
CA HIS A 90 3.81 23.46 10.38
C HIS A 90 5.34 23.45 10.50
N LYS A 91 6.00 22.61 9.70
CA LYS A 91 7.45 22.63 9.52
C LYS A 91 7.90 23.94 8.90
N GLN A 92 8.86 24.61 9.53
CA GLN A 92 9.39 25.91 9.09
C GLN A 92 10.87 25.85 8.72
N PHE A 93 11.67 25.05 9.46
CA PHE A 93 13.11 25.04 9.33
C PHE A 93 13.67 23.62 9.43
N GLN A 94 14.84 23.44 8.87
CA GLN A 94 15.63 22.23 9.08
C GLN A 94 15.91 22.03 10.58
N GLY A 95 15.69 20.81 11.09
CA GLY A 95 15.93 20.45 12.49
C GLY A 95 14.85 20.92 13.47
N ASP A 96 13.68 21.37 12.99
CA ASP A 96 12.55 21.70 13.86
C ASP A 96 11.66 20.49 14.21
N GLU A 97 11.99 19.33 13.66
CA GLU A 97 11.34 18.01 13.93
C GLU A 97 9.83 18.00 13.67
N ARG A 98 9.35 18.99 12.92
CA ARG A 98 7.94 19.13 12.55
C ARG A 98 7.66 18.51 11.19
N THR A 99 6.44 17.98 11.05
CA THR A 99 5.89 17.59 9.75
C THR A 99 5.25 18.80 9.07
N PRO A 100 5.48 19.04 7.77
CA PRO A 100 4.86 20.17 7.07
C PRO A 100 3.33 20.02 7.03
N GLU A 101 2.65 21.15 7.08
CA GLU A 101 1.20 21.27 6.85
C GLU A 101 0.96 21.99 5.53
N GLY A 102 -0.10 21.65 4.82
CA GLY A 102 -0.45 22.21 3.53
C GLY A 102 -0.55 21.18 2.42
N ARG A 103 -0.56 21.66 1.19
CA ARG A 103 -0.71 20.83 -0.01
C ARG A 103 0.62 20.58 -0.69
N TYR A 104 0.88 19.30 -0.95
CA TYR A 104 2.07 18.79 -1.63
C TYR A 104 1.70 17.68 -2.61
N THR A 105 2.70 17.04 -3.20
CA THR A 105 2.54 15.83 -4.03
C THR A 105 3.53 14.76 -3.59
N ILE A 106 3.21 13.52 -3.86
CA ILE A 106 4.19 12.42 -3.81
C ILE A 106 4.97 12.47 -5.11
N ASP A 107 6.25 12.83 -5.05
CA ASP A 107 7.07 13.09 -6.24
C ASP A 107 8.17 12.04 -6.49
N TRP A 108 8.45 11.19 -5.51
CA TRP A 108 9.42 10.12 -5.66
C TRP A 108 9.10 8.92 -4.76
N ARG A 109 9.39 7.73 -5.28
CA ARG A 109 9.23 6.44 -4.60
C ARG A 109 10.59 5.79 -4.44
N ASN A 110 11.02 5.53 -3.20
CA ASN A 110 12.32 4.94 -2.90
C ASN A 110 12.17 3.49 -2.37
N PRO A 111 12.44 2.47 -3.20
CA PRO A 111 12.39 1.07 -2.77
C PRO A 111 13.61 0.65 -1.94
N GLN A 112 14.65 1.47 -1.87
CA GLN A 112 15.88 1.22 -1.13
C GLN A 112 16.00 2.10 0.12
N SER A 113 14.87 2.37 0.75
CA SER A 113 14.81 3.18 1.97
C SER A 113 15.46 2.47 3.15
N ARG A 114 16.14 3.23 4.03
CA ARG A 114 16.59 2.75 5.36
C ARG A 114 15.41 2.43 6.29
N PHE A 115 14.21 2.83 5.89
CA PHE A 115 12.96 2.66 6.60
C PHE A 115 11.97 1.84 5.77
N HIS A 116 12.41 0.68 5.28
CA HIS A 116 11.68 -0.29 4.48
C HIS A 116 11.35 0.24 3.08
N LEU A 117 10.26 0.98 2.92
CA LEU A 117 9.85 1.71 1.71
C LEU A 117 9.59 3.17 2.06
N SER A 118 9.75 4.09 1.10
CA SER A 118 9.40 5.48 1.35
C SER A 118 8.86 6.22 0.12
N LEU A 119 7.88 7.10 0.36
CA LEU A 119 7.23 7.97 -0.60
C LEU A 119 7.59 9.41 -0.23
N ARG A 120 8.29 10.13 -1.12
CA ARG A 120 8.72 11.49 -0.86
C ARG A 120 7.56 12.47 -1.06
N ILE A 121 7.41 13.38 -0.10
CA ILE A 121 6.53 14.53 -0.16
C ILE A 121 7.31 15.70 -0.75
N SER A 122 6.72 16.46 -1.67
CA SER A 122 7.37 17.56 -2.41
C SER A 122 7.64 18.83 -1.56
N TYR A 123 7.86 18.64 -0.26
CA TYR A 123 8.32 19.71 0.64
C TYR A 123 9.83 19.95 0.44
N PRO A 124 10.31 21.22 0.47
CA PRO A 124 9.56 22.46 0.63
C PRO A 124 8.99 23.00 -0.70
N ASN A 125 7.80 23.59 -0.66
CA ASN A 125 7.25 24.35 -1.76
C ASN A 125 7.83 25.79 -1.83
N ALA A 126 7.33 26.64 -2.71
CA ALA A 126 7.85 28.01 -2.86
C ALA A 126 7.59 28.89 -1.62
N ALA A 127 6.42 28.71 -0.98
CA ALA A 127 6.07 29.46 0.23
C ALA A 127 6.96 29.07 1.41
N ASP A 128 7.20 27.77 1.59
CA ASP A 128 8.08 27.24 2.64
C ASP A 128 9.50 27.79 2.51
N ARG A 129 10.04 27.81 1.28
CA ARG A 129 11.36 28.41 1.00
C ARG A 129 11.40 29.91 1.27
N ALA A 130 10.36 30.63 0.83
CA ALA A 130 10.28 32.05 1.03
C ALA A 130 10.19 32.41 2.51
N HIS A 131 9.41 31.66 3.29
CA HIS A 131 9.34 31.83 4.74
C HIS A 131 10.70 31.63 5.40
N ALA A 132 11.36 30.51 5.15
CA ALA A 132 12.65 30.20 5.75
C ALA A 132 13.74 31.24 5.40
N ALA A 133 13.72 31.74 4.14
CA ALA A 133 14.65 32.75 3.67
C ALA A 133 14.54 34.11 4.44
N GLN A 134 13.33 34.47 4.90
CA GLN A 134 13.14 35.69 5.71
C GLN A 134 13.92 35.63 7.04
N TYR A 135 14.19 34.40 7.53
CA TYR A 135 14.94 34.16 8.75
C TYR A 135 16.41 33.79 8.49
N GLY A 136 16.86 33.80 7.22
CA GLY A 136 18.20 33.34 6.86
C GLY A 136 18.45 31.86 7.16
N ARG A 137 17.42 31.03 7.17
CA ARG A 137 17.48 29.61 7.56
C ARG A 137 17.09 28.71 6.38
N SER A 138 17.55 27.45 6.42
CA SER A 138 17.11 26.41 5.51
C SER A 138 15.73 25.89 5.95
N PRO A 139 14.77 25.69 5.04
CA PRO A 139 13.51 25.02 5.36
C PRO A 139 13.72 23.52 5.65
N GLY A 140 14.86 22.97 5.22
CA GLY A 140 15.08 21.53 5.17
C GLY A 140 14.44 20.91 3.94
N GLY A 141 14.22 19.59 4.02
CA GLY A 141 13.64 18.77 2.95
C GLY A 141 13.61 17.31 3.38
N ASP A 142 13.55 16.41 2.38
CA ASP A 142 13.58 14.96 2.61
C ASP A 142 12.49 14.47 3.58
N ILE A 143 11.29 15.01 3.40
CA ILE A 143 10.11 14.58 4.12
C ILE A 143 9.46 13.43 3.35
N PHE A 144 9.26 12.30 4.03
CA PHE A 144 8.73 11.06 3.47
C PHE A 144 7.58 10.51 4.29
N ILE A 145 6.73 9.73 3.63
CA ILE A 145 5.93 8.69 4.29
C ILE A 145 6.75 7.40 4.16
N HIS A 146 7.03 6.71 5.27
CA HIS A 146 7.91 5.54 5.26
C HIS A 146 7.52 4.48 6.30
N GLY A 147 8.13 3.31 6.21
CA GLY A 147 7.98 2.24 7.19
C GLY A 147 8.84 2.45 8.43
N GLN A 148 9.10 1.37 9.14
CA GLN A 148 9.94 1.36 10.34
C GLN A 148 11.42 1.14 9.96
N PRO A 149 12.37 1.41 10.87
CA PRO A 149 13.78 1.14 10.62
C PRO A 149 14.02 -0.32 10.21
N ASN A 150 14.91 -0.55 9.24
CA ASN A 150 15.19 -1.90 8.73
C ASN A 150 15.72 -2.87 9.82
N GLN A 151 16.24 -2.33 10.92
CA GLN A 151 16.69 -3.12 12.08
C GLN A 151 15.55 -3.53 13.01
N LEU A 152 14.34 -2.97 12.82
CA LEU A 152 13.16 -3.33 13.58
C LEU A 152 12.29 -4.29 12.74
N PRO A 153 12.44 -5.61 12.91
CA PRO A 153 11.83 -6.58 11.99
C PRO A 153 10.29 -6.63 12.10
N VAL A 154 9.75 -6.32 13.27
CA VAL A 154 8.31 -6.41 13.56
C VAL A 154 7.89 -5.28 14.49
N GLY A 155 6.68 -4.76 14.29
CA GLY A 155 6.07 -3.75 15.16
C GLY A 155 6.33 -2.32 14.72
N ARG A 156 6.32 -1.42 15.68
CA ARG A 156 6.56 0.02 15.51
C ARG A 156 7.48 0.53 16.60
N MET A 157 8.30 1.54 16.28
CA MET A 157 8.98 2.35 17.28
C MET A 157 7.97 2.95 18.26
N ARG A 158 8.41 3.22 19.48
CA ARG A 158 7.54 3.86 20.47
C ARG A 158 7.48 5.36 20.25
N GLY A 159 6.28 5.93 20.42
CA GLY A 159 6.05 7.37 20.34
C GLY A 159 6.28 7.96 18.95
N ASP A 160 6.49 9.26 18.90
CA ASP A 160 6.99 9.99 17.75
C ASP A 160 8.53 9.93 17.79
N TRP A 161 9.19 9.81 16.63
CA TRP A 161 10.61 9.48 16.60
C TRP A 161 11.33 9.93 15.31
N THR A 162 10.60 10.58 14.39
CA THR A 162 11.17 11.02 13.11
C THR A 162 11.66 12.45 13.19
N ASP A 163 12.44 12.88 12.19
CA ASP A 163 12.86 14.29 12.04
C ASP A 163 11.85 15.12 11.23
N GLY A 164 10.56 14.71 11.23
CA GLY A 164 9.47 15.37 10.52
C GLY A 164 8.81 14.53 9.44
N CYS A 165 9.28 13.33 9.18
CA CYS A 165 8.62 12.35 8.31
C CYS A 165 7.35 11.77 8.96
N ILE A 166 6.57 11.05 8.17
CA ILE A 166 5.37 10.31 8.60
C ILE A 166 5.71 8.83 8.59
N ALA A 167 5.70 8.16 9.75
CA ALA A 167 6.00 6.74 9.84
C ALA A 167 4.74 5.89 9.99
N LEU A 168 4.70 4.81 9.20
CA LEU A 168 3.71 3.74 9.22
C LEU A 168 4.35 2.44 9.71
N SER A 169 3.58 1.38 9.92
CA SER A 169 4.16 0.03 10.01
C SER A 169 4.64 -0.43 8.62
N ASN A 170 5.50 -1.45 8.59
CA ASN A 170 6.02 -1.97 7.31
C ASN A 170 4.90 -2.51 6.43
N ALA A 171 3.94 -3.24 6.99
CA ALA A 171 2.78 -3.74 6.23
C ALA A 171 1.91 -2.61 5.66
N GLU A 172 1.72 -1.52 6.41
CA GLU A 172 0.92 -0.38 5.95
C GLU A 172 1.63 0.41 4.84
N ILE A 173 2.96 0.62 4.93
CA ILE A 173 3.68 1.31 3.85
C ILE A 173 3.76 0.43 2.60
N GLU A 174 3.82 -0.91 2.71
CA GLU A 174 3.73 -1.82 1.57
C GLU A 174 2.39 -1.68 0.84
N GLU A 175 1.28 -1.63 1.60
CA GLU A 175 -0.05 -1.43 1.04
C GLU A 175 -0.16 -0.03 0.40
N LEU A 176 0.23 1.02 1.10
CA LEU A 176 0.20 2.39 0.60
C LEU A 176 1.06 2.54 -0.67
N TRP A 177 2.20 1.87 -0.72
CA TRP A 177 3.08 1.83 -1.87
C TRP A 177 2.38 1.30 -3.14
N GLN A 178 1.54 0.29 -3.02
CA GLN A 178 0.80 -0.24 -4.17
C GLN A 178 -0.31 0.73 -4.63
N LEU A 179 -0.85 1.51 -3.71
CA LEU A 179 -1.97 2.42 -3.97
C LEU A 179 -1.54 3.77 -4.54
N VAL A 180 -0.32 4.24 -4.24
CA VAL A 180 0.09 5.65 -4.43
C VAL A 180 1.17 5.78 -5.51
N PRO A 181 0.81 6.24 -6.72
CA PRO A 181 1.78 6.60 -7.75
C PRO A 181 2.41 7.98 -7.49
N ASN A 182 3.51 8.27 -8.20
CA ASN A 182 4.03 9.64 -8.29
C ASN A 182 2.98 10.58 -8.88
N GLY A 183 2.92 11.80 -8.38
CA GLY A 183 1.94 12.82 -8.75
C GLY A 183 0.68 12.82 -7.88
N THR A 184 0.48 11.83 -7.00
CA THR A 184 -0.64 11.83 -6.05
C THR A 184 -0.58 13.06 -5.16
N VAL A 185 -1.67 13.81 -5.11
CA VAL A 185 -1.79 14.98 -4.23
C VAL A 185 -1.93 14.54 -2.78
N ILE A 186 -1.28 15.25 -1.87
CA ILE A 186 -1.38 15.06 -0.42
C ILE A 186 -1.67 16.38 0.28
N ASP A 187 -2.73 16.42 1.08
CA ASP A 187 -2.99 17.49 2.03
C ASP A 187 -2.65 17.02 3.45
N ILE A 188 -1.88 17.82 4.17
CA ILE A 188 -1.50 17.56 5.56
C ILE A 188 -2.11 18.68 6.41
N ARG A 189 -2.95 18.30 7.36
CA ARG A 189 -3.68 19.19 8.25
C ARG A 189 -3.19 19.04 9.70
N PRO A 190 -3.40 20.10 10.51
CA PRO A 190 -3.14 20.07 11.96
C PRO A 190 -3.80 18.92 12.67
#